data_806bd52ca569831e12593329c6745b97
#
_entry.id   806bd52ca569831e12593329c6745b97
#
_cell.length_a   1.000
_cell.length_b   1.000
_cell.length_c   1.000
_cell.angle_alpha   90.00
_cell.angle_beta   90.00
_cell.angle_gamma   90.00
#
_symmetry.space_group_name_H-M   'P 1'
#
loop_
_entity.id
_entity.type
_entity.pdbx_description
1 polymer ?
#
loop_
_entity_poly.entity_id
_entity_poly.type
_entity_poly.pdbx_seq_one_letter_code
_entity_poly.pdbx_strand_id
1 'polypeptide(L)'
;MCTVTYIPQKEGWMLTNNRDETPLRASYHLMKKETGGSGLLYPPDEKGGTWIAMSTPGRVICLLNGAFIKHAHRPPYRFSRGIIVLAAARAQNKAEFVENINLEGVEPFTLVWKDDITFFQVVWDGKESHIQNLNPAQNYIWSSSTLYTDEQKDRRIKFFQIFISKETLMPTKLREFHLSRPFGEASTDFQMERPGVKTIAVTQVLRARDSFTMEYLNL
;
A
#
# COMPACT_ATOMS: atom_id res chain seq x y z
N MET A 1 -5.75 6.62 0.43
CA MET A 1 -5.81 6.36 1.89
C MET A 1 -6.03 4.88 2.02
N CYS A 2 -5.28 4.14 2.86
CA CYS A 2 -5.20 2.69 2.63
C CYS A 2 -4.96 1.92 3.93
N THR A 3 -5.27 0.64 3.86
CA THR A 3 -4.74 -0.40 4.75
C THR A 3 -3.85 -1.31 3.92
N VAL A 4 -2.68 -1.66 4.42
CA VAL A 4 -1.77 -2.61 3.76
C VAL A 4 -1.41 -3.70 4.74
N THR A 5 -1.38 -4.94 4.29
CA THR A 5 -0.79 -6.06 5.03
C THR A 5 0.29 -6.74 4.22
N TYR A 6 1.32 -7.23 4.90
CA TYR A 6 2.33 -8.10 4.35
C TYR A 6 2.40 -9.38 5.18
N ILE A 7 2.40 -10.52 4.50
CA ILE A 7 2.49 -11.85 5.12
C ILE A 7 3.54 -12.68 4.39
N PRO A 8 4.63 -13.10 5.05
CA PRO A 8 5.58 -14.04 4.49
C PRO A 8 4.92 -15.40 4.28
N GLN A 9 5.34 -16.11 3.26
CA GLN A 9 4.95 -17.47 2.92
C GLN A 9 6.20 -18.35 2.84
N LYS A 10 6.03 -19.68 2.89
CA LYS A 10 7.15 -20.63 2.80
C LYS A 10 8.00 -20.41 1.54
N GLU A 11 7.38 -20.06 0.43
CA GLU A 11 8.05 -19.84 -0.85
C GLU A 11 7.65 -18.48 -1.48
N GLY A 12 7.69 -17.41 -0.68
CA GLY A 12 7.34 -16.07 -1.16
C GLY A 12 6.65 -15.21 -0.14
N TRP A 13 5.67 -14.42 -0.57
CA TRP A 13 4.94 -13.49 0.30
C TRP A 13 3.64 -13.03 -0.36
N MET A 14 2.75 -12.50 0.47
CA MET A 14 1.51 -11.81 0.06
C MET A 14 1.54 -10.38 0.55
N LEU A 15 1.16 -9.42 -0.30
CA LEU A 15 0.88 -8.05 0.07
C LEU A 15 -0.53 -7.70 -0.41
N THR A 16 -1.39 -7.31 0.53
CA THR A 16 -2.78 -6.93 0.21
C THR A 16 -3.04 -5.51 0.66
N ASN A 17 -3.75 -4.75 -0.18
CA ASN A 17 -4.02 -3.35 0.02
C ASN A 17 -5.51 -3.03 -0.17
N ASN A 18 -6.11 -2.29 0.78
CA ASN A 18 -7.40 -1.62 0.58
C ASN A 18 -7.15 -0.20 0.09
N ARG A 19 -7.86 0.20 -0.96
CA ARG A 19 -7.94 1.60 -1.36
C ARG A 19 -9.18 2.23 -0.74
N ASP A 20 -8.95 3.09 0.26
CA ASP A 20 -10.02 3.88 0.89
C ASP A 20 -9.97 5.29 0.27
N GLU A 21 -10.94 5.60 -0.58
CA GLU A 21 -10.95 6.83 -1.37
C GLU A 21 -12.41 7.23 -1.72
N THR A 22 -12.60 8.42 -2.27
CA THR A 22 -13.90 8.79 -2.83
C THR A 22 -14.28 7.86 -3.99
N PRO A 23 -15.53 7.38 -4.08
CA PRO A 23 -15.99 6.56 -5.19
C PRO A 23 -15.76 7.17 -6.57
N LEU A 24 -15.73 8.49 -6.66
CA LEU A 24 -15.46 9.22 -7.90
C LEU A 24 -14.07 8.93 -8.48
N ARG A 25 -13.13 8.42 -7.67
CA ARG A 25 -11.76 8.06 -8.08
C ARG A 25 -11.57 6.55 -8.21
N ALA A 26 -12.64 5.81 -8.46
CA ALA A 26 -12.54 4.38 -8.72
C ALA A 26 -11.75 4.11 -10.02
N SER A 27 -10.90 3.09 -9.97
CA SER A 27 -10.24 2.52 -11.15
C SER A 27 -10.90 1.19 -11.46
N TYR A 28 -11.18 0.91 -12.72
CA TYR A 28 -11.94 -0.29 -13.11
C TYR A 28 -11.09 -1.35 -13.81
N HIS A 29 -9.79 -1.09 -13.98
CA HIS A 29 -8.89 -2.00 -14.68
C HIS A 29 -7.46 -1.88 -14.19
N LEU A 30 -6.63 -2.87 -14.50
CA LEU A 30 -5.19 -2.80 -14.38
C LEU A 30 -4.59 -2.28 -15.69
N MET A 31 -3.67 -1.36 -15.58
CA MET A 31 -2.86 -0.87 -16.71
C MET A 31 -1.54 -1.63 -16.73
N LYS A 32 -1.21 -2.20 -17.91
CA LYS A 32 0.10 -2.77 -18.18
C LYS A 32 0.91 -1.78 -19.02
N LYS A 33 2.12 -1.48 -18.60
CA LYS A 33 3.09 -0.68 -19.38
C LYS A 33 4.41 -1.41 -19.44
N GLU A 34 5.06 -1.37 -20.59
CA GLU A 34 6.43 -1.83 -20.78
C GLU A 34 7.32 -0.63 -21.03
N THR A 35 8.38 -0.50 -20.26
CA THR A 35 9.32 0.63 -20.37
C THR A 35 10.72 0.11 -20.06
N GLY A 36 11.63 0.21 -21.04
CA GLY A 36 13.06 -0.11 -20.82
C GLY A 36 13.33 -1.54 -20.37
N GLY A 37 12.55 -2.54 -20.81
CA GLY A 37 12.72 -3.94 -20.43
C GLY A 37 12.06 -4.33 -19.08
N SER A 38 11.40 -3.39 -18.41
CA SER A 38 10.62 -3.66 -17.19
C SER A 38 9.13 -3.50 -17.46
N GLY A 39 8.35 -4.52 -17.11
CA GLY A 39 6.88 -4.43 -17.15
C GLY A 39 6.34 -3.81 -15.88
N LEU A 40 5.42 -2.85 -16.00
CA LEU A 40 4.66 -2.29 -14.90
C LEU A 40 3.21 -2.75 -14.99
N LEU A 41 2.63 -3.16 -13.84
CA LEU A 41 1.21 -3.48 -13.71
C LEU A 41 0.66 -2.72 -12.50
N TYR A 42 -0.39 -1.90 -12.71
CA TYR A 42 -0.97 -1.08 -11.65
C TYR A 42 -2.39 -0.61 -12.00
N PRO A 43 -3.27 -0.38 -11.01
CA PRO A 43 -4.53 0.33 -11.24
C PRO A 43 -4.25 1.83 -11.39
N PRO A 44 -4.66 2.46 -12.51
CA PRO A 44 -4.40 3.89 -12.73
C PRO A 44 -5.27 4.77 -11.84
N ASP A 45 -4.72 5.91 -11.43
CA ASP A 45 -5.45 6.99 -10.78
C ASP A 45 -5.67 8.15 -11.77
N GLU A 46 -6.80 8.84 -11.68
CA GLU A 46 -7.14 9.97 -12.56
C GLU A 46 -6.11 11.12 -12.55
N LYS A 47 -5.32 11.22 -11.47
CA LYS A 47 -4.23 12.20 -11.34
C LYS A 47 -2.91 11.74 -11.96
N GLY A 48 -2.95 10.71 -12.81
CA GLY A 48 -1.80 10.20 -13.56
C GLY A 48 -0.82 9.32 -12.77
N GLY A 49 -1.16 8.99 -11.51
CA GLY A 49 -0.36 8.12 -10.64
C GLY A 49 -1.05 6.79 -10.33
N THR A 50 -0.62 6.16 -9.26
CA THR A 50 -1.26 4.98 -8.64
C THR A 50 -0.93 4.92 -7.15
N TRP A 51 -1.61 4.05 -6.39
CA TRP A 51 -1.31 3.80 -4.97
C TRP A 51 -0.56 2.49 -4.76
N ILE A 52 -0.54 1.61 -5.77
CA ILE A 52 0.18 0.35 -5.77
C ILE A 52 0.64 0.03 -7.20
N ALA A 53 1.86 -0.43 -7.34
CA ALA A 53 2.40 -0.89 -8.62
C ALA A 53 3.25 -2.14 -8.41
N MET A 54 3.15 -3.05 -9.36
CA MET A 54 4.02 -4.22 -9.50
C MET A 54 4.93 -4.00 -10.69
N SER A 55 6.23 -4.26 -10.53
CA SER A 55 7.19 -4.19 -11.64
C SER A 55 8.04 -5.46 -11.71
N THR A 56 8.37 -5.87 -12.96
CA THR A 56 9.32 -6.97 -13.16
C THR A 56 10.75 -6.47 -12.94
N PRO A 57 11.63 -7.31 -12.36
CA PRO A 57 11.47 -8.76 -12.15
C PRO A 57 10.82 -9.22 -10.83
N GLY A 58 10.16 -8.45 -10.02
CA GLY A 58 9.52 -9.00 -8.80
C GLY A 58 9.35 -7.98 -7.69
N ARG A 59 9.10 -6.71 -8.01
CA ARG A 59 8.95 -5.62 -7.07
C ARG A 59 7.49 -5.18 -6.94
N VAL A 60 7.06 -4.92 -5.70
CA VAL A 60 5.82 -4.19 -5.40
C VAL A 60 6.14 -2.93 -4.62
N ILE A 61 5.48 -1.84 -5.00
CA ILE A 61 5.49 -0.56 -4.31
C ILE A 61 4.04 -0.24 -3.91
N CYS A 62 3.82 0.06 -2.65
CA CYS A 62 2.51 0.45 -2.14
C CYS A 62 2.63 1.71 -1.29
N LEU A 63 1.68 2.64 -1.41
CA LEU A 63 1.71 3.92 -0.74
C LEU A 63 0.44 4.15 0.08
N LEU A 64 0.64 4.61 1.32
CA LEU A 64 -0.41 5.09 2.21
C LEU A 64 -0.29 6.61 2.39
N ASN A 65 -1.42 7.28 2.48
CA ASN A 65 -1.47 8.70 2.80
C ASN A 65 -1.09 8.95 4.26
N GLY A 66 -0.25 9.98 4.48
CA GLY A 66 0.23 10.39 5.79
C GLY A 66 1.49 9.67 6.25
N ALA A 67 2.17 10.32 7.19
CA ALA A 67 3.36 9.86 7.86
C ALA A 67 3.01 9.23 9.22
N PHE A 68 3.63 9.65 10.31
CA PHE A 68 3.43 9.13 11.66
C PHE A 68 2.08 9.57 12.26
N ILE A 69 1.74 10.85 12.06
CA ILE A 69 0.51 11.47 12.57
C ILE A 69 -0.31 12.10 11.44
N LYS A 70 -1.57 12.42 11.73
CA LYS A 70 -2.41 13.17 10.81
C LYS A 70 -1.86 14.58 10.64
N HIS A 71 -1.59 14.98 9.41
CA HIS A 71 -1.15 16.34 9.06
C HIS A 71 -2.32 17.19 8.56
N ALA A 72 -2.17 18.51 8.65
CA ALA A 72 -3.09 19.45 8.02
C ALA A 72 -2.90 19.44 6.50
N HIS A 73 -4.01 19.36 5.75
CA HIS A 73 -3.98 19.49 4.30
C HIS A 73 -3.68 20.94 3.92
N ARG A 74 -2.57 21.18 3.23
CA ARG A 74 -2.06 22.53 2.87
C ARG A 74 -1.65 22.61 1.39
N PRO A 75 -2.60 22.57 0.45
CA PRO A 75 -2.29 22.76 -0.97
C PRO A 75 -1.81 24.20 -1.25
N PRO A 76 -1.13 24.43 -2.41
CA PRO A 76 -0.86 23.45 -3.44
C PRO A 76 0.31 22.54 -3.10
N TYR A 77 0.20 21.24 -3.43
CA TYR A 77 1.31 20.32 -3.41
C TYR A 77 1.95 20.22 -4.78
N ARG A 78 3.25 19.93 -4.83
CA ARG A 78 4.04 19.89 -6.06
C ARG A 78 3.47 18.90 -7.10
N PHE A 79 3.05 17.71 -6.64
CA PHE A 79 2.38 16.68 -7.43
C PHE A 79 1.67 15.64 -6.55
N SER A 80 0.87 14.79 -7.20
CA SER A 80 0.19 13.69 -6.51
C SER A 80 1.19 12.64 -6.00
N ARG A 81 1.01 12.17 -4.77
CA ARG A 81 1.82 11.08 -4.17
C ARG A 81 1.85 9.82 -5.03
N GLY A 82 0.80 9.55 -5.83
CA GLY A 82 0.77 8.42 -6.74
C GLY A 82 1.85 8.45 -7.83
N ILE A 83 2.42 9.62 -8.14
CA ILE A 83 3.57 9.74 -9.04
C ILE A 83 4.82 9.13 -8.42
N ILE A 84 4.98 9.24 -7.09
CA ILE A 84 6.10 8.64 -6.34
C ILE A 84 6.11 7.12 -6.47
N VAL A 85 4.92 6.49 -6.44
CA VAL A 85 4.79 5.03 -6.63
C VAL A 85 5.33 4.61 -7.99
N LEU A 86 4.98 5.33 -9.05
CA LEU A 86 5.48 5.04 -10.40
C LEU A 86 6.98 5.32 -10.55
N ALA A 87 7.50 6.36 -9.89
CA ALA A 87 8.95 6.65 -9.87
C ALA A 87 9.69 5.51 -9.16
N ALA A 88 9.23 5.10 -7.97
CA ALA A 88 9.80 3.99 -7.22
C ALA A 88 9.76 2.66 -8.00
N ALA A 89 8.63 2.38 -8.68
CA ALA A 89 8.49 1.16 -9.46
C ALA A 89 9.42 1.10 -10.70
N ARG A 90 9.85 2.25 -11.21
CA ARG A 90 10.79 2.37 -12.35
C ARG A 90 12.26 2.43 -11.95
N ALA A 91 12.56 2.83 -10.72
CA ALA A 91 13.94 2.92 -10.24
C ALA A 91 14.63 1.55 -10.34
N GLN A 92 15.92 1.53 -10.68
CA GLN A 92 16.67 0.29 -10.80
C GLN A 92 16.78 -0.43 -9.44
N ASN A 93 17.02 0.36 -8.38
CA ASN A 93 17.17 -0.16 -7.02
C ASN A 93 16.79 0.89 -5.96
N LYS A 94 16.87 0.49 -4.67
CA LYS A 94 16.60 1.36 -3.53
C LYS A 94 17.47 2.62 -3.51
N ALA A 95 18.77 2.50 -3.78
CA ALA A 95 19.71 3.61 -3.71
C ALA A 95 19.34 4.69 -4.73
N GLU A 96 19.13 4.29 -6.00
CA GLU A 96 18.68 5.21 -7.05
C GLU A 96 17.40 5.94 -6.68
N PHE A 97 16.40 5.23 -6.16
CA PHE A 97 15.14 5.86 -5.75
C PHE A 97 15.35 6.87 -4.63
N VAL A 98 16.06 6.49 -3.56
CA VAL A 98 16.22 7.33 -2.37
C VAL A 98 17.09 8.56 -2.66
N GLU A 99 18.14 8.41 -3.47
CA GLU A 99 19.09 9.49 -3.79
C GLU A 99 18.52 10.51 -4.78
N ASN A 100 17.70 10.05 -5.73
CA ASN A 100 17.20 10.90 -6.83
C ASN A 100 15.79 11.47 -6.60
N ILE A 101 15.06 10.99 -5.58
CA ILE A 101 13.72 11.46 -5.32
C ILE A 101 13.71 12.80 -4.59
N ASN A 102 13.25 13.85 -5.25
CA ASN A 102 12.99 15.13 -4.57
C ASN A 102 11.55 15.16 -4.05
N LEU A 103 11.39 15.14 -2.73
CA LEU A 103 10.10 15.13 -2.03
C LEU A 103 9.66 16.49 -1.52
N GLU A 104 10.46 17.56 -1.74
CA GLU A 104 10.08 18.92 -1.36
C GLU A 104 8.72 19.31 -1.97
N GLY A 105 7.82 19.86 -1.17
CA GLY A 105 6.46 20.23 -1.58
C GLY A 105 5.51 19.06 -1.85
N VAL A 106 5.91 17.82 -1.53
CA VAL A 106 5.04 16.63 -1.61
C VAL A 106 4.31 16.44 -0.28
N GLU A 107 3.02 16.09 -0.37
CA GLU A 107 2.20 15.78 0.81
C GLU A 107 2.72 14.54 1.55
N PRO A 108 2.73 14.49 2.89
CA PRO A 108 3.23 13.36 3.68
C PRO A 108 2.63 12.01 3.29
N PHE A 109 3.48 10.98 3.28
CA PHE A 109 3.11 9.60 2.92
C PHE A 109 3.98 8.56 3.60
N THR A 110 3.49 7.31 3.60
CA THR A 110 4.28 6.10 3.89
C THR A 110 4.32 5.25 2.63
N LEU A 111 5.52 4.88 2.16
CA LEU A 111 5.73 4.01 1.01
C LEU A 111 6.37 2.71 1.48
N VAL A 112 5.80 1.61 1.08
CA VAL A 112 6.31 0.24 1.31
C VAL A 112 6.89 -0.27 0.00
N TRP A 113 8.13 -0.74 0.06
CA TRP A 113 8.86 -1.36 -1.05
C TRP A 113 9.23 -2.78 -0.69
N LYS A 114 8.84 -3.74 -1.50
CA LYS A 114 9.25 -5.13 -1.37
C LYS A 114 9.64 -5.69 -2.75
N ASP A 115 10.85 -6.23 -2.85
CA ASP A 115 11.31 -7.08 -3.94
C ASP A 115 11.98 -8.33 -3.37
N ASP A 116 12.62 -9.14 -4.20
CA ASP A 116 13.22 -10.41 -3.76
C ASP A 116 14.36 -10.22 -2.75
N ILE A 117 15.07 -9.08 -2.82
CA ILE A 117 16.25 -8.78 -1.98
C ILE A 117 15.91 -7.76 -0.88
N THR A 118 15.09 -6.76 -1.22
CA THR A 118 14.92 -5.55 -0.42
C THR A 118 13.51 -5.47 0.16
N PHE A 119 13.41 -5.16 1.45
CA PHE A 119 12.15 -4.85 2.09
C PHE A 119 12.34 -3.67 3.04
N PHE A 120 11.71 -2.54 2.74
CA PHE A 120 11.80 -1.34 3.56
C PHE A 120 10.55 -0.47 3.42
N GLN A 121 10.41 0.48 4.33
CA GLN A 121 9.49 1.59 4.20
C GLN A 121 10.21 2.93 4.17
N VAL A 122 9.63 3.88 3.49
CA VAL A 122 9.96 5.30 3.56
C VAL A 122 8.77 6.04 4.12
N VAL A 123 8.96 6.75 5.22
CA VAL A 123 7.97 7.69 5.76
C VAL A 123 8.45 9.10 5.47
N TRP A 124 7.75 9.80 4.59
CA TRP A 124 7.95 11.21 4.31
C TRP A 124 7.02 12.03 5.19
N ASP A 125 7.55 12.82 6.10
CA ASP A 125 6.75 13.61 7.07
C ASP A 125 6.42 15.03 6.59
N GLY A 126 6.91 15.39 5.40
CA GLY A 126 6.79 16.72 4.81
C GLY A 126 8.05 17.56 4.95
N LYS A 127 9.08 17.06 5.65
CA LYS A 127 10.38 17.69 5.85
C LYS A 127 11.53 16.73 5.62
N GLU A 128 11.43 15.52 6.19
CA GLU A 128 12.49 14.51 6.17
C GLU A 128 11.94 13.14 5.78
N SER A 129 12.78 12.33 5.16
CA SER A 129 12.53 10.93 4.81
C SER A 129 13.10 10.02 5.89
N HIS A 130 12.23 9.26 6.54
CA HIS A 130 12.60 8.24 7.52
C HIS A 130 12.58 6.88 6.86
N ILE A 131 13.75 6.26 6.70
CA ILE A 131 13.89 4.97 6.01
C ILE A 131 14.11 3.88 7.04
N GLN A 132 13.29 2.84 6.99
CA GLN A 132 13.40 1.68 7.87
C GLN A 132 13.44 0.40 7.04
N ASN A 133 14.48 -0.40 7.21
CA ASN A 133 14.50 -1.78 6.69
C ASN A 133 13.56 -2.65 7.52
N LEU A 134 12.82 -3.51 6.83
CA LEU A 134 11.83 -4.40 7.41
C LEU A 134 12.32 -5.85 7.36
N ASN A 135 11.93 -6.64 8.35
CA ASN A 135 12.25 -8.07 8.36
C ASN A 135 11.26 -8.84 7.47
N PRO A 136 11.71 -9.45 6.35
CA PRO A 136 10.80 -10.18 5.45
C PRO A 136 10.18 -11.44 6.06
N ALA A 137 10.64 -11.90 7.22
CA ALA A 137 10.06 -13.03 7.93
C ALA A 137 8.94 -12.65 8.92
N GLN A 138 8.63 -11.35 9.06
CA GLN A 138 7.59 -10.86 9.96
C GLN A 138 6.34 -10.43 9.20
N ASN A 139 5.19 -10.56 9.87
CA ASN A 139 3.92 -10.02 9.37
C ASN A 139 3.82 -8.53 9.70
N TYR A 140 3.25 -7.75 8.78
CA TYR A 140 3.05 -6.32 8.97
C TYR A 140 1.63 -5.90 8.59
N ILE A 141 1.14 -4.89 9.30
CA ILE A 141 -0.06 -4.14 8.94
C ILE A 141 0.21 -2.65 9.08
N TRP A 142 -0.16 -1.89 8.06
CA TRP A 142 -0.15 -0.43 8.06
C TRP A 142 -1.57 0.10 7.90
N SER A 143 -1.89 1.14 8.64
CA SER A 143 -3.13 1.91 8.51
C SER A 143 -2.80 3.39 8.35
N SER A 144 -3.41 4.03 7.37
CA SER A 144 -3.15 5.44 7.03
C SER A 144 -3.37 6.36 8.23
N SER A 145 -2.37 7.15 8.60
CA SER A 145 -2.45 8.11 9.71
C SER A 145 -3.40 9.28 9.44
N THR A 146 -3.80 9.50 8.18
CA THR A 146 -4.79 10.52 7.85
C THR A 146 -6.23 10.07 8.12
N LEU A 147 -6.46 8.76 8.26
CA LEU A 147 -7.78 8.19 8.53
C LEU A 147 -7.95 7.71 9.96
N TYR A 148 -6.95 7.05 10.51
CA TYR A 148 -7.07 6.32 11.76
C TYR A 148 -6.26 6.99 12.86
N THR A 149 -6.87 7.15 14.05
CA THR A 149 -6.18 7.52 15.29
C THR A 149 -5.26 6.40 15.72
N ASP A 150 -4.33 6.68 16.64
CA ASP A 150 -3.42 5.66 17.14
C ASP A 150 -4.17 4.54 17.87
N GLU A 151 -5.23 4.87 18.63
CA GLU A 151 -6.11 3.88 19.26
C GLU A 151 -6.79 2.96 18.22
N GLN A 152 -7.30 3.53 17.11
CA GLN A 152 -7.89 2.75 16.03
C GLN A 152 -6.84 1.87 15.34
N LYS A 153 -5.62 2.37 15.12
CA LYS A 153 -4.52 1.58 14.57
C LYS A 153 -4.17 0.40 15.50
N ASP A 154 -4.05 0.63 16.81
CA ASP A 154 -3.76 -0.40 17.80
C ASP A 154 -4.83 -1.48 17.83
N ARG A 155 -6.11 -1.10 17.77
CA ARG A 155 -7.24 -2.04 17.68
C ARG A 155 -7.14 -2.90 16.42
N ARG A 156 -6.78 -2.31 15.27
CA ARG A 156 -6.59 -3.01 13.99
C ARG A 156 -5.39 -3.93 14.02
N ILE A 157 -4.28 -3.53 14.63
CA ILE A 157 -3.08 -4.35 14.84
C ILE A 157 -3.43 -5.58 15.69
N LYS A 158 -4.10 -5.39 16.84
CA LYS A 158 -4.52 -6.50 17.70
C LYS A 158 -5.43 -7.51 16.98
N PHE A 159 -6.39 -7.00 16.19
CA PHE A 159 -7.27 -7.88 15.42
C PHE A 159 -6.50 -8.65 14.33
N PHE A 160 -5.57 -7.99 13.64
CA PHE A 160 -4.69 -8.64 12.67
C PHE A 160 -3.83 -9.73 13.32
N GLN A 161 -3.26 -9.48 14.51
CA GLN A 161 -2.51 -10.49 15.27
C GLN A 161 -3.37 -11.71 15.63
N ILE A 162 -4.63 -11.50 16.03
CA ILE A 162 -5.58 -12.60 16.29
C ILE A 162 -5.86 -13.37 14.99
N PHE A 163 -6.09 -12.68 13.89
CA PHE A 163 -6.33 -13.31 12.58
C PHE A 163 -5.16 -14.20 12.17
N ILE A 164 -3.93 -13.69 12.17
CA ILE A 164 -2.76 -14.46 11.75
C ILE A 164 -2.41 -15.64 12.68
N SER A 165 -2.88 -15.61 13.94
CA SER A 165 -2.66 -16.70 14.89
C SER A 165 -3.67 -17.84 14.76
N LYS A 166 -4.83 -17.59 14.16
CA LYS A 166 -5.96 -18.55 14.10
C LYS A 166 -6.21 -19.13 12.73
N GLU A 167 -5.86 -18.39 11.69
CA GLU A 167 -6.21 -18.74 10.31
C GLU A 167 -5.04 -19.37 9.56
N THR A 168 -5.34 -20.29 8.66
CA THR A 168 -4.40 -20.70 7.63
C THR A 168 -4.24 -19.54 6.64
N LEU A 169 -3.03 -18.97 6.57
CA LEU A 169 -2.76 -17.75 5.81
C LEU A 169 -2.74 -18.00 4.30
N MET A 170 -3.92 -18.16 3.72
CA MET A 170 -4.15 -18.30 2.28
C MET A 170 -4.54 -16.96 1.65
N PRO A 171 -4.29 -16.74 0.35
CA PRO A 171 -4.65 -15.50 -0.34
C PRO A 171 -6.14 -15.12 -0.20
N THR A 172 -7.04 -16.11 -0.30
CA THR A 172 -8.48 -15.92 -0.15
C THR A 172 -8.84 -15.45 1.26
N LYS A 173 -8.27 -16.06 2.29
CA LYS A 173 -8.49 -15.69 3.71
C LYS A 173 -7.99 -14.28 4.02
N LEU A 174 -6.84 -13.89 3.47
CA LEU A 174 -6.33 -12.54 3.63
C LEU A 174 -7.24 -11.51 2.92
N ARG A 175 -7.81 -11.87 1.77
CA ARG A 175 -8.80 -11.01 1.09
C ARG A 175 -10.09 -10.88 1.90
N GLU A 176 -10.60 -11.98 2.46
CA GLU A 176 -11.75 -11.95 3.37
C GLU A 176 -11.48 -11.04 4.58
N PHE A 177 -10.27 -11.11 5.17
CA PHE A 177 -9.85 -10.19 6.23
C PHE A 177 -9.95 -8.73 5.80
N HIS A 178 -9.42 -8.39 4.62
CA HIS A 178 -9.47 -7.03 4.07
C HIS A 178 -10.89 -6.53 3.74
N LEU A 179 -11.83 -7.43 3.53
CA LEU A 179 -13.26 -7.15 3.30
C LEU A 179 -14.09 -7.26 4.58
N SER A 180 -13.48 -7.57 5.73
CA SER A 180 -14.20 -7.80 6.98
C SER A 180 -14.62 -6.50 7.68
N ARG A 181 -15.68 -6.63 8.50
CA ARG A 181 -16.21 -5.55 9.36
C ARG A 181 -16.26 -6.02 10.82
N PRO A 182 -15.11 -6.32 11.43
CA PRO A 182 -15.07 -7.00 12.72
C PRO A 182 -15.46 -6.12 13.91
N PHE A 183 -15.49 -4.80 13.73
CA PHE A 183 -15.74 -3.86 14.81
C PHE A 183 -17.20 -3.38 14.86
N GLY A 184 -17.97 -3.60 13.78
CA GLY A 184 -19.30 -3.05 13.64
C GLY A 184 -19.32 -1.51 13.57
N GLU A 185 -18.16 -0.92 13.31
CA GLU A 185 -17.95 0.52 13.17
C GLU A 185 -17.44 0.80 11.77
N ALA A 186 -18.33 1.14 10.84
CA ALA A 186 -17.98 1.34 9.43
C ALA A 186 -16.77 2.25 9.21
N SER A 187 -16.54 3.23 10.10
CA SER A 187 -15.40 4.16 10.04
C SER A 187 -14.06 3.53 10.45
N THR A 188 -14.04 2.37 11.12
CA THR A 188 -12.83 1.73 11.67
C THR A 188 -12.60 0.35 11.09
N ASP A 189 -13.64 -0.30 10.54
CA ASP A 189 -13.57 -1.62 9.91
C ASP A 189 -12.54 -1.66 8.77
N PHE A 190 -12.12 -2.86 8.37
CA PHE A 190 -11.19 -3.03 7.26
C PHE A 190 -11.85 -2.65 5.93
N GLN A 191 -13.05 -3.15 5.66
CA GLN A 191 -13.91 -2.57 4.63
C GLN A 191 -14.62 -1.34 5.22
N MET A 192 -13.94 -0.20 5.18
CA MET A 192 -14.40 1.03 5.83
C MET A 192 -15.38 1.84 4.98
N GLU A 193 -16.21 2.62 5.68
CA GLU A 193 -17.11 3.58 5.06
C GLU A 193 -17.27 4.81 5.97
N ARG A 194 -17.13 6.00 5.37
CA ARG A 194 -17.31 7.33 5.98
C ARG A 194 -17.96 8.26 4.98
N PRO A 195 -18.53 9.40 5.39
CA PRO A 195 -19.04 10.39 4.44
C PRO A 195 -17.97 10.76 3.39
N GLY A 196 -18.26 10.50 2.12
CA GLY A 196 -17.40 10.81 0.98
C GLY A 196 -16.19 9.89 0.74
N VAL A 197 -15.91 8.92 1.62
CA VAL A 197 -14.77 8.01 1.50
C VAL A 197 -15.17 6.60 1.92
N LYS A 198 -14.90 5.60 1.08
CA LYS A 198 -15.10 4.19 1.42
C LYS A 198 -13.98 3.32 0.84
N THR A 199 -13.90 2.08 1.27
CA THR A 199 -13.07 1.09 0.56
C THR A 199 -13.67 0.85 -0.81
N ILE A 200 -12.95 1.24 -1.86
CA ILE A 200 -13.40 1.14 -3.26
C ILE A 200 -12.70 0.04 -4.05
N ALA A 201 -11.60 -0.49 -3.53
CA ALA A 201 -10.90 -1.61 -4.16
C ALA A 201 -10.04 -2.37 -3.16
N VAL A 202 -9.79 -3.63 -3.47
CA VAL A 202 -8.76 -4.46 -2.85
C VAL A 202 -7.79 -4.91 -3.93
N THR A 203 -6.49 -4.70 -3.70
CA THR A 203 -5.42 -5.20 -4.57
C THR A 203 -4.58 -6.21 -3.79
N GLN A 204 -4.36 -7.38 -4.36
CA GLN A 204 -3.53 -8.42 -3.77
C GLN A 204 -2.38 -8.78 -4.69
N VAL A 205 -1.16 -8.70 -4.19
CA VAL A 205 0.06 -9.10 -4.89
C VAL A 205 0.59 -10.36 -4.23
N LEU A 206 0.80 -11.39 -5.03
CA LEU A 206 1.29 -12.69 -4.61
C LEU A 206 2.63 -12.96 -5.27
N ARG A 207 3.64 -13.22 -4.47
CA ARG A 207 4.94 -13.74 -4.89
C ARG A 207 5.06 -15.16 -4.42
N ALA A 208 5.12 -16.10 -5.34
CA ALA A 208 5.52 -17.48 -5.11
C ALA A 208 6.82 -17.76 -5.87
N ARG A 209 7.39 -18.96 -5.69
CA ARG A 209 8.68 -19.35 -6.31
C ARG A 209 8.75 -18.97 -7.79
N ASP A 210 7.74 -19.35 -8.57
CA ASP A 210 7.72 -19.24 -10.04
C ASP A 210 6.63 -18.28 -10.55
N SER A 211 5.98 -17.55 -9.66
CA SER A 211 4.90 -16.65 -10.05
C SER A 211 4.94 -15.32 -9.29
N PHE A 212 4.56 -14.27 -10.00
CA PHE A 212 4.39 -12.93 -9.44
C PHE A 212 3.14 -12.32 -10.09
N THR A 213 2.08 -12.22 -9.30
CA THR A 213 0.76 -11.86 -9.81
C THR A 213 0.15 -10.71 -9.01
N MET A 214 -0.70 -9.93 -9.66
CA MET A 214 -1.54 -8.91 -9.04
C MET A 214 -2.99 -9.18 -9.41
N GLU A 215 -3.83 -9.32 -8.39
CA GLU A 215 -5.27 -9.39 -8.51
C GLU A 215 -5.89 -8.06 -8.02
N TYR A 216 -6.86 -7.55 -8.74
CA TYR A 216 -7.54 -6.30 -8.45
C TYR A 216 -9.04 -6.53 -8.40
N LEU A 217 -9.64 -6.22 -7.25
CA LEU A 217 -11.07 -6.29 -7.00
C LEU A 217 -11.60 -4.87 -6.81
N ASN A 218 -12.43 -4.40 -7.72
CA ASN A 218 -13.20 -3.17 -7.56
C ASN A 218 -14.49 -3.45 -6.77
N LEU A 219 -14.90 -2.52 -5.84
CA LEU A 219 -16.02 -2.68 -4.90
C LEU A 219 -17.11 -1.65 -5.12
#